data_7d6cc224cd491faf3eb2b1c2ab00fdf8
#
_entry.id   7d6cc224cd491faf3eb2b1c2ab00fdf8
#
_cell.length_a   1.000
_cell.length_b   1.000
_cell.length_c   1.000
_cell.angle_alpha   90.00
_cell.angle_beta   90.00
_cell.angle_gamma   90.00
#
_symmetry.space_group_name_H-M   'P 1'
#
loop_
_entity.id
_entity.type
_entity.pdbx_description
1 polymer ?
#
loop_
_entity_poly.entity_id
_entity_poly.type
_entity_poly.pdbx_seq_one_letter_code
_entity_poly.pdbx_strand_id
1 'polypeptide(L)'
;ENFKENLRAGFGKYDSLVCIMATGIVVRILAPLIVHKTSDPAVVVLDQKGKHAISLLSGHLGGANDLAREMAAISGGEAVITTATDVAGELSFDTFAKKYDMAIENIGQLKHISGALLAGKKVNVFTNKNAKKLYPELAEEQKRGMINIFSLSDFFKIYIRNKNNTKTEDLNANLRSKNIITSHIETYNIAVTDDKNVKTTPIMSPSTNIDNIESNIPIVVIDEGFSLNECSTIPSSAPILYLRPRTICAGIGCKRNMEQQPIEEALLQTLKEEGIHPLSLKCIATIPLKSDEPGIIGTAANLNVPLKIIPTEKIEKLDISQLGIATSEFVASQTGVLSVSTACSYLASGKGEILRDKAKYKGITIALSKEKS
;
A
#
# COMPACT_ATOMS: atom_id res chain seq x y z
N GLU A 1 6.36 37.89 21.59
CA GLU A 1 5.93 36.94 20.54
C GLU A 1 4.94 35.94 21.11
N ASN A 2 3.81 35.76 20.43
CA ASN A 2 2.70 34.97 20.99
C ASN A 2 2.97 33.47 20.80
N PHE A 3 3.70 32.88 21.73
CA PHE A 3 4.07 31.47 21.74
C PHE A 3 2.87 30.54 21.48
N LYS A 4 1.68 30.84 22.06
CA LYS A 4 0.48 30.01 21.87
C LYS A 4 0.01 30.00 20.42
N GLU A 5 0.07 31.15 19.73
CA GLU A 5 -0.31 31.28 18.32
C GLU A 5 0.67 30.53 17.42
N ASN A 6 1.97 30.66 17.69
CA ASN A 6 3.00 29.95 16.93
C ASN A 6 2.86 28.42 17.05
N LEU A 7 2.56 27.91 18.25
CA LEU A 7 2.36 26.47 18.45
C LEU A 7 1.09 25.99 17.74
N ARG A 8 -0.01 26.76 17.78
CA ARG A 8 -1.24 26.46 17.03
C ARG A 8 -1.03 26.47 15.52
N ALA A 9 -0.33 27.49 15.01
CA ALA A 9 -0.02 27.59 13.58
C ALA A 9 0.88 26.42 13.14
N GLY A 10 1.85 26.04 13.98
CA GLY A 10 2.72 24.88 13.73
C GLY A 10 1.96 23.57 13.63
N PHE A 11 0.92 23.38 14.45
CA PHE A 11 0.11 22.15 14.43
C PHE A 11 -0.62 21.92 13.09
N GLY A 12 -1.04 22.98 12.41
CA GLY A 12 -1.67 22.88 11.09
C GLY A 12 -0.69 22.90 9.91
N LYS A 13 0.62 23.12 10.17
CA LYS A 13 1.59 23.37 9.10
C LYS A 13 2.65 22.26 8.97
N TYR A 14 3.05 21.63 10.07
CA TYR A 14 4.14 20.67 10.11
C TYR A 14 3.63 19.26 10.40
N ASP A 15 4.32 18.26 9.87
CA ASP A 15 4.00 16.84 10.10
C ASP A 15 4.36 16.39 11.53
N SER A 16 5.26 17.12 12.21
CA SER A 16 5.67 16.80 13.57
C SER A 16 6.07 18.05 14.37
N LEU A 17 5.86 18.00 15.68
CA LEU A 17 6.19 19.04 16.64
C LEU A 17 6.98 18.48 17.82
N VAL A 18 8.07 19.13 18.16
CA VAL A 18 8.83 18.87 19.39
C VAL A 18 8.68 20.07 20.31
N CYS A 19 8.08 19.86 21.48
CA CYS A 19 7.78 20.90 22.46
C CYS A 19 8.64 20.73 23.72
N ILE A 20 9.54 21.67 24.00
CA ILE A 20 10.38 21.62 25.22
C ILE A 20 9.70 22.48 26.31
N MET A 21 8.77 21.88 27.06
CA MET A 21 7.98 22.55 28.09
C MET A 21 7.12 21.56 28.90
N ALA A 22 6.37 22.06 29.87
CA ALA A 22 5.44 21.23 30.62
C ALA A 22 4.33 20.66 29.73
N THR A 23 4.11 19.34 29.77
CA THR A 23 3.11 18.61 28.97
C THR A 23 1.69 19.21 29.08
N GLY A 24 1.28 19.65 30.30
CA GLY A 24 -0.03 20.28 30.50
C GLY A 24 -0.22 21.60 29.77
N ILE A 25 0.86 22.34 29.45
CA ILE A 25 0.79 23.54 28.63
C ILE A 25 0.48 23.18 27.18
N VAL A 26 1.20 22.19 26.63
CA VAL A 26 1.00 21.69 25.28
C VAL A 26 -0.43 21.18 25.10
N VAL A 27 -0.91 20.33 26.01
CA VAL A 27 -2.27 19.80 25.97
C VAL A 27 -3.33 20.89 25.93
N ARG A 28 -3.24 21.90 26.82
CA ARG A 28 -4.23 23.01 26.83
C ARG A 28 -4.22 23.86 25.56
N ILE A 29 -3.08 24.00 24.91
CA ILE A 29 -2.96 24.79 23.68
C ILE A 29 -3.49 24.00 22.49
N LEU A 30 -3.17 22.72 22.40
CA LEU A 30 -3.48 21.88 21.22
C LEU A 30 -4.85 21.20 21.30
N ALA A 31 -5.43 21.02 22.50
CA ALA A 31 -6.71 20.32 22.66
C ALA A 31 -7.83 20.82 21.72
N PRO A 32 -8.02 22.12 21.47
CA PRO A 32 -9.04 22.61 20.53
C PRO A 32 -8.77 22.29 19.07
N LEU A 33 -7.55 21.84 18.72
CA LEU A 33 -7.12 21.56 17.34
C LEU A 33 -7.08 20.06 17.04
N ILE A 34 -7.14 19.21 18.04
CA ILE A 34 -7.07 17.74 17.89
C ILE A 34 -8.34 17.25 17.20
N VAL A 35 -8.17 16.56 16.06
CA VAL A 35 -9.27 16.01 15.26
C VAL A 35 -9.21 14.50 15.23
N HIS A 36 -8.14 13.93 14.66
CA HIS A 36 -8.02 12.48 14.52
C HIS A 36 -6.57 12.04 14.42
N LYS A 37 -6.25 10.88 15.02
CA LYS A 37 -4.88 10.30 15.06
C LYS A 37 -4.23 10.04 13.69
N THR A 38 -4.98 10.07 12.60
CA THR A 38 -4.46 9.86 11.23
C THR A 38 -4.19 11.16 10.49
N SER A 39 -4.73 12.29 10.96
CA SER A 39 -4.56 13.62 10.37
C SER A 39 -3.73 14.55 11.23
N ASP A 40 -3.74 14.33 12.54
CA ASP A 40 -3.01 15.19 13.48
C ASP A 40 -1.50 14.90 13.42
N PRO A 41 -0.65 15.94 13.50
CA PRO A 41 0.80 15.77 13.48
C PRO A 41 1.32 14.96 14.68
N ALA A 42 2.50 14.38 14.54
CA ALA A 42 3.22 13.82 15.66
C ALA A 42 3.55 14.91 16.67
N VAL A 43 3.26 14.71 17.95
CA VAL A 43 3.65 15.65 19.01
C VAL A 43 4.48 14.92 20.07
N VAL A 44 5.71 15.39 20.25
CA VAL A 44 6.61 14.93 21.32
C VAL A 44 6.88 16.08 22.28
N VAL A 45 6.82 15.81 23.57
CA VAL A 45 7.09 16.79 24.63
C VAL A 45 8.31 16.36 25.42
N LEU A 46 9.29 17.28 25.53
CA LEU A 46 10.47 17.09 26.39
C LEU A 46 10.37 17.99 27.61
N ASP A 47 10.85 17.52 28.74
CA ASP A 47 11.17 18.42 29.86
C ASP A 47 12.38 19.28 29.53
N GLN A 48 12.57 20.37 30.28
CA GLN A 48 13.66 21.35 30.04
C GLN A 48 15.08 20.77 30.13
N LYS A 49 15.24 19.63 30.77
CA LYS A 49 16.54 18.94 30.90
C LYS A 49 16.71 17.82 29.87
N GLY A 50 15.70 17.58 29.04
CA GLY A 50 15.71 16.51 28.06
C GLY A 50 15.69 15.10 28.66
N LYS A 51 15.32 14.96 29.96
CA LYS A 51 15.35 13.69 30.68
C LYS A 51 14.26 12.73 30.17
N HIS A 52 13.11 13.26 29.79
CA HIS A 52 12.00 12.48 29.26
C HIS A 52 11.50 13.05 27.94
N ALA A 53 11.41 12.22 26.91
CA ALA A 53 10.78 12.52 25.63
C ALA A 53 9.43 11.77 25.54
N ILE A 54 8.33 12.49 25.71
CA ILE A 54 6.99 11.93 25.82
C ILE A 54 6.31 11.91 24.48
N SER A 55 5.96 10.74 23.94
CA SER A 55 5.08 10.61 22.77
C SER A 55 3.66 10.98 23.17
N LEU A 56 3.22 12.21 22.84
CA LEU A 56 1.95 12.77 23.29
C LEU A 56 0.80 12.52 22.35
N LEU A 57 0.97 12.74 21.03
CA LEU A 57 -0.07 12.56 20.01
C LEU A 57 0.48 11.85 18.79
N SER A 58 -0.39 11.08 18.11
CA SER A 58 -0.12 10.41 16.84
C SER A 58 1.09 9.46 16.89
N GLY A 59 1.13 8.60 17.94
CA GLY A 59 2.25 7.72 18.27
C GLY A 59 2.73 6.83 17.12
N HIS A 60 1.82 6.06 16.49
CA HIS A 60 2.16 5.09 15.43
C HIS A 60 2.23 5.75 14.05
N LEU A 61 1.07 5.96 13.40
CA LEU A 61 1.00 6.51 12.03
C LEU A 61 1.65 7.88 11.90
N GLY A 62 1.40 8.78 12.84
CA GLY A 62 2.03 10.10 12.88
C GLY A 62 3.53 10.03 13.17
N GLY A 63 4.02 8.97 13.87
CA GLY A 63 5.44 8.74 14.14
C GLY A 63 5.96 9.37 15.43
N ALA A 64 5.08 9.80 16.35
CA ALA A 64 5.54 10.39 17.61
C ALA A 64 6.32 9.41 18.49
N ASN A 65 6.08 8.09 18.40
CA ASN A 65 6.85 7.09 19.13
C ASN A 65 8.31 7.04 18.66
N ASP A 66 8.53 7.03 17.34
CA ASP A 66 9.88 7.02 16.77
C ASP A 66 10.58 8.34 17.03
N LEU A 67 9.88 9.47 16.86
CA LEU A 67 10.41 10.80 17.18
C LEU A 67 10.76 10.93 18.67
N ALA A 68 9.98 10.34 19.58
CA ALA A 68 10.31 10.33 21.00
C ALA A 68 11.59 9.52 21.30
N ARG A 69 11.77 8.37 20.63
CA ARG A 69 13.03 7.59 20.74
C ARG A 69 14.22 8.36 20.21
N GLU A 70 14.08 9.04 19.07
CA GLU A 70 15.13 9.88 18.49
C GLU A 70 15.49 11.05 19.39
N MET A 71 14.50 11.77 19.91
CA MET A 71 14.73 12.90 20.82
C MET A 71 15.38 12.44 22.14
N ALA A 72 14.98 11.31 22.69
CA ALA A 72 15.59 10.72 23.85
C ALA A 72 17.07 10.35 23.60
N ALA A 73 17.37 9.75 22.44
CA ALA A 73 18.75 9.42 22.07
C ALA A 73 19.63 10.69 21.92
N ILE A 74 19.10 11.77 21.33
CA ILE A 74 19.81 13.05 21.17
C ILE A 74 20.06 13.72 22.53
N SER A 75 19.07 13.70 23.44
CA SER A 75 19.16 14.38 24.73
C SER A 75 19.88 13.54 25.83
N GLY A 76 20.12 12.25 25.56
CA GLY A 76 20.59 11.30 26.58
C GLY A 76 19.53 10.96 27.63
N GLY A 77 18.24 11.18 27.29
CA GLY A 77 17.10 10.93 28.16
C GLY A 77 16.38 9.60 27.87
N GLU A 78 15.15 9.50 28.33
CA GLU A 78 14.29 8.33 28.20
C GLU A 78 13.05 8.65 27.33
N ALA A 79 12.71 7.74 26.40
CA ALA A 79 11.47 7.82 25.63
C ALA A 79 10.29 7.27 26.44
N VAL A 80 9.27 8.09 26.67
CA VAL A 80 8.05 7.70 27.36
C VAL A 80 6.97 7.37 26.32
N ILE A 81 6.75 6.08 26.11
CA ILE A 81 5.78 5.55 25.15
C ILE A 81 4.76 4.70 25.91
N THR A 82 3.48 5.00 25.71
CA THR A 82 2.37 4.36 26.45
C THR A 82 1.41 3.58 25.55
N THR A 83 1.73 3.47 24.26
CA THR A 83 0.88 2.75 23.30
C THR A 83 0.87 1.26 23.61
N ALA A 84 -0.30 0.66 23.74
CA ALA A 84 -0.47 -0.70 24.24
C ALA A 84 0.32 -1.75 23.44
N THR A 85 0.34 -1.65 22.10
CA THR A 85 1.11 -2.57 21.23
C THR A 85 2.61 -2.44 21.40
N ASP A 86 3.14 -1.20 21.58
CA ASP A 86 4.57 -1.00 21.87
C ASP A 86 4.96 -1.56 23.25
N VAL A 87 4.12 -1.36 24.26
CA VAL A 87 4.37 -1.86 25.62
C VAL A 87 4.30 -3.39 25.66
N ALA A 88 3.39 -4.00 24.91
CA ALA A 88 3.25 -5.45 24.82
C ALA A 88 4.33 -6.09 23.92
N GLY A 89 5.06 -5.31 23.12
CA GLY A 89 6.00 -5.83 22.12
C GLY A 89 5.32 -6.61 21.00
N GLU A 90 4.04 -6.32 20.73
CA GLU A 90 3.24 -6.98 19.71
C GLU A 90 3.34 -6.26 18.37
N LEU A 91 3.15 -7.01 17.26
CA LEU A 91 3.14 -6.45 15.92
C LEU A 91 2.01 -5.40 15.76
N SER A 92 2.39 -4.18 15.42
CA SER A 92 1.46 -3.12 15.08
C SER A 92 1.38 -2.98 13.56
N PHE A 93 0.21 -3.28 12.98
CA PHE A 93 0.04 -3.25 11.52
C PHE A 93 0.02 -1.83 10.93
N ASP A 94 -0.22 -0.79 11.71
CA ASP A 94 -0.06 0.59 11.26
C ASP A 94 1.43 0.99 11.18
N THR A 95 2.24 0.66 12.18
CA THR A 95 3.70 0.83 12.12
C THR A 95 4.32 -0.03 11.01
N PHE A 96 3.85 -1.26 10.86
CA PHE A 96 4.24 -2.15 9.77
C PHE A 96 3.92 -1.55 8.40
N ALA A 97 2.70 -1.05 8.19
CA ALA A 97 2.29 -0.40 6.95
C ALA A 97 3.16 0.83 6.63
N LYS A 98 3.46 1.65 7.63
CA LYS A 98 4.36 2.80 7.49
C LYS A 98 5.78 2.37 7.10
N LYS A 99 6.34 1.38 7.79
CA LYS A 99 7.70 0.87 7.53
C LYS A 99 7.88 0.38 6.09
N TYR A 100 6.87 -0.26 5.53
CA TYR A 100 6.91 -0.86 4.19
C TYR A 100 6.18 -0.04 3.12
N ASP A 101 5.95 1.25 3.37
CA ASP A 101 5.26 2.17 2.43
C ASP A 101 3.95 1.58 1.89
N MET A 102 3.08 1.16 2.82
CA MET A 102 1.75 0.63 2.49
C MET A 102 0.65 1.62 2.90
N ALA A 103 -0.35 1.77 2.07
CA ALA A 103 -1.59 2.45 2.47
C ALA A 103 -2.51 1.49 3.21
N ILE A 104 -3.24 1.99 4.19
CA ILE A 104 -4.30 1.24 4.90
C ILE A 104 -5.63 1.64 4.28
N GLU A 105 -6.29 0.72 3.55
CA GLU A 105 -7.54 1.02 2.83
C GLU A 105 -8.71 1.29 3.80
N ASN A 106 -8.84 0.47 4.83
CA ASN A 106 -9.98 0.49 5.76
C ASN A 106 -9.52 0.60 7.21
N ILE A 107 -8.93 1.74 7.55
CA ILE A 107 -8.26 1.98 8.84
C ILE A 107 -9.12 1.70 10.08
N GLY A 108 -10.46 1.79 9.96
CA GLY A 108 -11.38 1.44 11.04
C GLY A 108 -11.27 -0.02 11.53
N GLN A 109 -10.75 -0.93 10.68
CA GLN A 109 -10.56 -2.33 11.04
C GLN A 109 -9.27 -2.57 11.87
N LEU A 110 -8.32 -1.65 11.80
CA LEU A 110 -7.05 -1.76 12.51
C LEU A 110 -7.22 -2.03 14.01
N LYS A 111 -8.19 -1.35 14.66
CA LYS A 111 -8.48 -1.53 16.10
C LYS A 111 -8.89 -2.97 16.45
N HIS A 112 -9.58 -3.65 15.53
CA HIS A 112 -10.05 -5.03 15.75
C HIS A 112 -8.90 -6.02 15.60
N ILE A 113 -7.99 -5.77 14.64
CA ILE A 113 -6.78 -6.57 14.44
C ILE A 113 -5.82 -6.42 15.63
N SER A 114 -5.50 -5.17 16.01
CA SER A 114 -4.65 -4.89 17.16
C SER A 114 -5.24 -5.42 18.48
N GLY A 115 -6.55 -5.26 18.68
CA GLY A 115 -7.23 -5.79 19.85
C GLY A 115 -7.20 -7.32 19.92
N ALA A 116 -7.25 -8.01 18.79
CA ALA A 116 -7.12 -9.47 18.74
C ALA A 116 -5.71 -9.92 19.14
N LEU A 117 -4.66 -9.29 18.59
CA LEU A 117 -3.26 -9.58 18.94
C LEU A 117 -3.00 -9.33 20.43
N LEU A 118 -3.42 -8.17 20.96
CA LEU A 118 -3.30 -7.85 22.39
C LEU A 118 -4.04 -8.83 23.31
N ALA A 119 -5.12 -9.44 22.81
CA ALA A 119 -5.88 -10.47 23.52
C ALA A 119 -5.26 -11.89 23.34
N GLY A 120 -4.09 -12.02 22.74
CA GLY A 120 -3.43 -13.31 22.44
C GLY A 120 -4.16 -14.15 21.38
N LYS A 121 -5.06 -13.55 20.60
CA LYS A 121 -5.77 -14.25 19.51
C LYS A 121 -4.94 -14.24 18.24
N LYS A 122 -5.03 -15.32 17.48
CA LYS A 122 -4.35 -15.42 16.18
C LYS A 122 -4.97 -14.49 15.14
N VAL A 123 -4.12 -14.06 14.19
CA VAL A 123 -4.53 -13.29 13.00
C VAL A 123 -4.04 -14.03 11.75
N ASN A 124 -4.90 -14.13 10.74
CA ASN A 124 -4.53 -14.71 9.45
C ASN A 124 -4.03 -13.62 8.50
N VAL A 125 -2.82 -13.78 7.98
CA VAL A 125 -2.20 -12.84 7.04
C VAL A 125 -2.13 -13.50 5.66
N PHE A 126 -2.81 -12.92 4.67
CA PHE A 126 -2.78 -13.35 3.28
C PHE A 126 -1.91 -12.38 2.47
N THR A 127 -0.92 -12.91 1.75
CA THR A 127 0.04 -12.10 1.01
C THR A 127 0.66 -12.92 -0.13
N ASN A 128 1.55 -12.33 -0.90
CA ASN A 128 2.27 -13.04 -1.95
C ASN A 128 3.26 -14.08 -1.40
N LYS A 129 3.77 -14.95 -2.28
CA LYS A 129 4.64 -16.10 -1.90
C LYS A 129 5.95 -15.70 -1.22
N ASN A 130 6.42 -14.46 -1.38
CA ASN A 130 7.72 -14.00 -0.88
C ASN A 130 7.64 -13.25 0.46
N ALA A 131 6.48 -13.23 1.10
CA ALA A 131 6.23 -12.41 2.29
C ALA A 131 7.24 -12.61 3.43
N LYS A 132 7.66 -13.85 3.71
CA LYS A 132 8.62 -14.14 4.77
C LYS A 132 10.00 -13.52 4.52
N LYS A 133 10.38 -13.37 3.26
CA LYS A 133 11.63 -12.72 2.86
C LYS A 133 11.49 -11.19 2.87
N LEU A 134 10.35 -10.69 2.41
CA LEU A 134 10.08 -9.25 2.31
C LEU A 134 9.75 -8.62 3.67
N TYR A 135 9.12 -9.39 4.56
CA TYR A 135 8.60 -8.91 5.85
C TYR A 135 9.07 -9.81 6.99
N PRO A 136 10.32 -9.64 7.49
CA PRO A 136 10.88 -10.48 8.55
C PRO A 136 10.03 -10.50 9.83
N GLU A 137 9.39 -9.39 10.19
CA GLU A 137 8.52 -9.30 11.38
C GLU A 137 7.35 -10.27 11.32
N LEU A 138 6.76 -10.47 10.13
CA LEU A 138 5.69 -11.47 9.97
C LEU A 138 6.21 -12.88 10.23
N ALA A 139 7.45 -13.17 9.81
CA ALA A 139 8.06 -14.48 10.08
C ALA A 139 8.31 -14.71 11.57
N GLU A 140 8.74 -13.66 12.30
CA GLU A 140 8.92 -13.73 13.76
C GLU A 140 7.59 -13.93 14.48
N GLU A 141 6.54 -13.18 14.12
CA GLU A 141 5.21 -13.34 14.72
C GLU A 141 4.59 -14.70 14.41
N GLN A 142 4.89 -15.26 13.24
CA GLN A 142 4.48 -16.63 12.92
C GLN A 142 5.19 -17.65 13.83
N LYS A 143 6.47 -17.49 14.14
CA LYS A 143 7.20 -18.34 15.09
C LYS A 143 6.65 -18.22 16.51
N ARG A 144 6.23 -17.01 16.93
CA ARG A 144 5.55 -16.77 18.20
C ARG A 144 4.14 -17.37 18.25
N GLY A 145 3.60 -17.81 17.13
CA GLY A 145 2.25 -18.39 17.03
C GLY A 145 1.13 -17.37 17.03
N MET A 146 1.44 -16.06 16.90
CA MET A 146 0.47 -14.96 16.92
C MET A 146 -0.20 -14.77 15.57
N ILE A 147 0.45 -15.12 14.46
CA ILE A 147 -0.11 -15.04 13.13
C ILE A 147 0.05 -16.34 12.34
N ASN A 148 -0.85 -16.55 11.38
CA ASN A 148 -0.70 -17.55 10.33
C ASN A 148 -0.48 -16.83 9.00
N ILE A 149 0.54 -17.21 8.23
CA ILE A 149 0.82 -16.63 6.92
C ILE A 149 0.39 -17.61 5.83
N PHE A 150 -0.45 -17.14 4.92
CA PHE A 150 -0.96 -17.88 3.77
C PHE A 150 -0.64 -17.13 2.47
N SER A 151 -0.53 -17.87 1.37
CA SER A 151 -0.54 -17.26 0.05
C SER A 151 -1.95 -16.79 -0.32
N LEU A 152 -2.07 -15.77 -1.17
CA LEU A 152 -3.38 -15.35 -1.69
C LEU A 152 -4.10 -16.49 -2.44
N SER A 153 -3.35 -17.40 -3.09
CA SER A 153 -3.94 -18.60 -3.70
C SER A 153 -4.58 -19.55 -2.68
N ASP A 154 -4.06 -19.61 -1.46
CA ASP A 154 -4.65 -20.43 -0.40
C ASP A 154 -5.95 -19.81 0.12
N PHE A 155 -6.04 -18.47 0.09
CA PHE A 155 -7.28 -17.79 0.42
C PHE A 155 -8.45 -18.30 -0.45
N PHE A 156 -8.26 -18.35 -1.76
CA PHE A 156 -9.29 -18.87 -2.67
C PHE A 156 -9.67 -20.32 -2.36
N LYS A 157 -8.71 -21.17 -2.03
CA LYS A 157 -8.98 -22.56 -1.65
C LYS A 157 -9.78 -22.69 -0.36
N ILE A 158 -9.44 -21.88 0.64
CA ILE A 158 -10.03 -21.95 1.99
C ILE A 158 -11.46 -21.37 1.99
N TYR A 159 -11.61 -20.15 1.51
CA TYR A 159 -12.87 -19.40 1.66
C TYR A 159 -13.89 -19.68 0.56
N ILE A 160 -13.46 -20.06 -0.64
CA ILE A 160 -14.37 -20.35 -1.75
C ILE A 160 -14.87 -21.80 -1.67
N ARG A 161 -14.04 -22.74 -1.24
CA ARG A 161 -14.38 -24.15 -1.10
C ARG A 161 -15.41 -24.41 0.02
N ASN A 162 -15.34 -23.66 1.12
CA ASN A 162 -16.25 -23.83 2.27
C ASN A 162 -17.70 -23.42 2.02
N LYS A 163 -18.01 -22.65 0.99
CA LYS A 163 -19.39 -22.23 0.68
C LYS A 163 -20.12 -23.13 -0.29
N ASN A 164 -19.39 -23.86 -1.09
CA ASN A 164 -19.96 -24.70 -2.12
C ASN A 164 -19.54 -26.16 -1.91
N ASN A 165 -20.43 -27.00 -1.46
CA ASN A 165 -20.40 -28.43 -1.81
C ASN A 165 -20.49 -28.61 -3.35
N THR A 166 -20.19 -27.59 -4.14
CA THR A 166 -20.24 -27.47 -5.60
C THR A 166 -18.89 -27.83 -6.20
N LYS A 167 -18.93 -28.65 -7.24
CA LYS A 167 -17.76 -29.11 -7.99
C LYS A 167 -16.93 -27.94 -8.51
N THR A 168 -15.63 -28.13 -8.60
CA THR A 168 -14.60 -27.14 -9.04
C THR A 168 -14.92 -26.47 -10.39
N GLU A 169 -15.69 -27.13 -11.24
CA GLU A 169 -16.12 -26.68 -12.57
C GLU A 169 -17.06 -25.46 -12.53
N ASP A 170 -18.01 -25.41 -11.58
CA ASP A 170 -18.92 -24.28 -11.41
C ASP A 170 -18.25 -23.05 -10.83
N LEU A 171 -17.15 -23.26 -10.10
CA LEU A 171 -16.33 -22.19 -9.54
C LEU A 171 -15.61 -21.40 -10.64
N ASN A 172 -15.00 -22.12 -11.59
CA ASN A 172 -14.25 -21.54 -12.69
C ASN A 172 -15.15 -20.75 -13.66
N ALA A 173 -16.37 -21.22 -13.91
CA ALA A 173 -17.34 -20.51 -14.73
C ALA A 173 -17.81 -19.20 -14.09
N ASN A 174 -18.07 -19.20 -12.77
CA ASN A 174 -18.47 -18.00 -12.02
C ASN A 174 -17.33 -16.99 -11.85
N LEU A 175 -16.09 -17.43 -11.74
CA LEU A 175 -14.92 -16.57 -11.63
C LEU A 175 -14.57 -15.91 -12.97
N ARG A 176 -14.70 -16.64 -14.10
CA ARG A 176 -14.50 -16.11 -15.44
C ARG A 176 -15.60 -15.15 -15.90
N SER A 177 -16.85 -15.37 -15.48
CA SER A 177 -17.97 -14.52 -15.88
C SER A 177 -17.96 -13.12 -15.26
N LYS A 178 -17.16 -12.88 -14.19
CA LYS A 178 -17.09 -11.61 -13.48
C LYS A 178 -15.89 -10.74 -13.81
N ASN A 179 -15.09 -11.04 -14.83
CA ASN A 179 -13.92 -10.27 -15.32
C ASN A 179 -12.88 -9.81 -14.27
N ILE A 180 -13.09 -10.08 -12.99
CA ILE A 180 -12.33 -9.56 -11.85
C ILE A 180 -11.16 -10.48 -11.51
N ILE A 181 -11.20 -11.73 -11.96
CA ILE A 181 -10.31 -12.77 -11.50
C ILE A 181 -9.37 -13.26 -12.58
N THR A 182 -9.62 -12.97 -13.85
CA THR A 182 -8.81 -13.50 -14.95
C THR A 182 -7.36 -13.02 -14.88
N SER A 183 -7.11 -11.76 -14.59
CA SER A 183 -5.75 -11.23 -14.43
C SER A 183 -5.05 -11.79 -13.19
N HIS A 184 -5.79 -11.99 -12.09
CA HIS A 184 -5.21 -12.51 -10.83
C HIS A 184 -5.01 -14.03 -10.86
N ILE A 185 -5.89 -14.79 -11.53
CA ILE A 185 -5.74 -16.25 -11.68
C ILE A 185 -4.50 -16.58 -12.52
N GLU A 186 -4.26 -15.85 -13.60
CA GLU A 186 -3.07 -16.02 -14.44
C GLU A 186 -1.80 -15.58 -13.72
N THR A 187 -1.84 -14.49 -12.97
CA THR A 187 -0.71 -13.98 -12.17
C THR A 187 -0.34 -14.91 -11.02
N TYR A 188 -1.30 -15.61 -10.42
CA TYR A 188 -1.03 -16.53 -9.31
C TYR A 188 -0.83 -18.00 -9.74
N ASN A 189 -0.74 -18.30 -11.07
CA ASN A 189 -0.54 -19.65 -11.59
C ASN A 189 -1.46 -20.70 -10.92
N ILE A 190 -2.75 -20.40 -10.80
CA ILE A 190 -3.74 -21.38 -10.41
C ILE A 190 -3.99 -22.21 -11.67
N ALA A 191 -3.17 -23.26 -11.88
CA ALA A 191 -3.36 -24.20 -12.96
C ALA A 191 -4.69 -24.93 -12.76
N VAL A 192 -5.67 -24.55 -13.57
CA VAL A 192 -6.92 -25.26 -13.72
C VAL A 192 -6.66 -26.32 -14.78
N THR A 193 -6.10 -27.47 -14.38
CA THR A 193 -5.90 -28.59 -15.29
C THR A 193 -7.03 -29.59 -15.09
N ASP A 194 -7.78 -29.84 -16.15
CA ASP A 194 -8.76 -30.95 -16.27
C ASP A 194 -8.09 -32.32 -16.48
N ASP A 195 -6.81 -32.44 -16.26
CA ASP A 195 -6.06 -33.63 -16.59
C ASP A 195 -5.83 -34.54 -15.37
N LYS A 196 -6.52 -35.67 -15.36
CA LYS A 196 -6.46 -36.73 -14.31
C LYS A 196 -5.09 -37.43 -14.18
N ASN A 197 -4.05 -36.99 -14.94
CA ASN A 197 -2.77 -37.74 -15.05
C ASN A 197 -1.51 -36.90 -14.81
N VAL A 198 -1.57 -35.73 -14.20
CA VAL A 198 -0.34 -34.99 -13.84
C VAL A 198 0.12 -35.38 -12.44
N LYS A 199 1.20 -36.15 -12.36
CA LYS A 199 1.98 -36.37 -11.13
C LYS A 199 2.57 -35.04 -10.70
N THR A 200 1.90 -34.36 -9.76
CA THR A 200 2.45 -33.17 -9.10
C THR A 200 3.58 -33.60 -8.18
N THR A 201 4.80 -33.17 -8.49
CA THR A 201 5.90 -33.19 -7.51
C THR A 201 5.52 -32.26 -6.35
N PRO A 202 5.57 -32.71 -5.10
CA PRO A 202 5.19 -31.86 -3.96
C PRO A 202 6.30 -30.84 -3.70
N ILE A 203 6.03 -29.59 -4.05
CA ILE A 203 6.84 -28.47 -3.59
C ILE A 203 6.37 -28.13 -2.18
N MET A 204 7.14 -28.58 -1.19
CA MET A 204 7.01 -28.38 0.26
C MET A 204 5.66 -28.78 0.88
N SER A 205 5.73 -29.74 1.78
CA SER A 205 4.64 -30.21 2.62
C SER A 205 3.95 -29.06 3.37
N PRO A 206 2.64 -28.87 3.23
CA PRO A 206 1.89 -27.98 4.12
C PRO A 206 1.66 -28.74 5.43
N SER A 207 2.40 -28.39 6.48
CA SER A 207 2.16 -28.88 7.84
C SER A 207 1.06 -28.11 8.58
N THR A 208 0.15 -27.48 7.88
CA THR A 208 -1.04 -26.84 8.47
C THR A 208 -2.29 -27.43 7.85
N ASN A 209 -3.05 -28.15 8.65
CA ASN A 209 -4.39 -28.61 8.31
C ASN A 209 -5.26 -27.41 7.94
N ILE A 210 -5.48 -27.23 6.64
CA ILE A 210 -6.29 -26.15 6.07
C ILE A 210 -7.78 -26.31 6.48
N ASP A 211 -8.18 -27.49 6.94
CA ASP A 211 -9.57 -27.85 7.22
C ASP A 211 -10.15 -27.23 8.52
N ASN A 212 -9.34 -26.56 9.36
CA ASN A 212 -9.74 -26.02 10.66
C ASN A 212 -9.53 -24.50 10.81
N ILE A 213 -9.74 -23.69 9.78
CA ILE A 213 -9.74 -22.22 9.97
C ILE A 213 -11.07 -21.82 10.58
N GLU A 214 -11.06 -21.46 11.86
CA GLU A 214 -12.21 -20.89 12.56
C GLU A 214 -12.71 -19.65 11.82
N SER A 215 -14.00 -19.60 11.55
CA SER A 215 -14.64 -18.56 10.72
C SER A 215 -14.55 -17.13 11.26
N ASN A 216 -14.06 -16.94 12.48
CA ASN A 216 -14.02 -15.65 13.20
C ASN A 216 -12.60 -15.11 13.44
N ILE A 217 -11.55 -15.73 12.85
CA ILE A 217 -10.18 -15.22 12.99
C ILE A 217 -10.04 -13.94 12.16
N PRO A 218 -9.53 -12.83 12.74
CA PRO A 218 -9.26 -11.60 12.01
C PRO A 218 -8.27 -11.82 10.86
N ILE A 219 -8.47 -11.07 9.77
CA ILE A 219 -7.73 -11.24 8.53
C ILE A 219 -6.97 -9.95 8.19
N VAL A 220 -5.73 -10.08 7.76
CA VAL A 220 -4.95 -9.02 7.11
C VAL A 220 -4.60 -9.46 5.70
N VAL A 221 -4.90 -8.62 4.71
CA VAL A 221 -4.54 -8.84 3.30
C VAL A 221 -3.48 -7.83 2.91
N ILE A 222 -2.34 -8.31 2.43
CA ILE A 222 -1.22 -7.49 1.93
C ILE A 222 -1.10 -7.75 0.43
N ASP A 223 -1.68 -6.86 -0.38
CA ASP A 223 -1.71 -7.00 -1.85
C ASP A 223 -2.04 -5.68 -2.55
N GLU A 224 -1.57 -5.51 -3.77
CA GLU A 224 -1.75 -4.29 -4.56
C GLU A 224 -3.18 -4.09 -5.07
N GLY A 225 -3.98 -5.12 -5.19
CA GLY A 225 -5.31 -4.97 -5.83
C GLY A 225 -6.39 -5.89 -5.32
N PHE A 226 -6.00 -7.01 -4.72
CA PHE A 226 -6.96 -8.01 -4.29
C PHE A 226 -7.94 -7.46 -3.25
N SER A 227 -9.24 -7.52 -3.52
CA SER A 227 -10.30 -7.09 -2.61
C SER A 227 -11.31 -8.21 -2.40
N LEU A 228 -11.63 -8.43 -1.13
CA LEU A 228 -12.62 -9.42 -0.70
C LEU A 228 -14.06 -8.90 -0.77
N ASN A 229 -14.25 -7.59 -0.93
CA ASN A 229 -15.58 -6.96 -0.96
C ASN A 229 -16.44 -7.45 -2.12
N GLU A 230 -15.83 -7.99 -3.16
CA GLU A 230 -16.52 -8.58 -4.31
C GLU A 230 -16.79 -10.07 -4.17
N CYS A 231 -16.24 -10.70 -3.12
CA CYS A 231 -16.49 -12.10 -2.79
C CYS A 231 -17.67 -12.21 -1.81
N SER A 232 -18.86 -12.51 -2.30
CA SER A 232 -20.07 -12.75 -1.48
C SER A 232 -19.96 -13.92 -0.50
N THR A 233 -18.78 -14.50 -0.35
CA THR A 233 -18.50 -15.76 0.36
C THR A 233 -17.75 -15.61 1.67
N ILE A 234 -17.33 -14.37 2.05
CA ILE A 234 -16.63 -14.17 3.31
C ILE A 234 -17.64 -14.11 4.44
N PRO A 235 -17.34 -14.74 5.60
CA PRO A 235 -18.15 -14.52 6.78
C PRO A 235 -18.17 -13.02 7.08
N SER A 236 -19.34 -12.41 7.04
CA SER A 236 -19.54 -10.97 7.32
C SER A 236 -19.11 -10.55 8.74
N SER A 237 -18.64 -11.49 9.55
CA SER A 237 -18.31 -11.33 10.96
C SER A 237 -16.82 -11.18 11.26
N ALA A 238 -15.90 -11.62 10.35
CA ALA A 238 -14.47 -11.49 10.60
C ALA A 238 -13.98 -10.09 10.19
N PRO A 239 -13.27 -9.35 11.05
CA PRO A 239 -12.65 -8.09 10.66
C PRO A 239 -11.53 -8.33 9.63
N ILE A 240 -11.56 -7.59 8.53
CA ILE A 240 -10.57 -7.70 7.44
C ILE A 240 -9.88 -6.37 7.29
N LEU A 241 -8.55 -6.35 7.39
CA LEU A 241 -7.70 -5.19 7.16
C LEU A 241 -6.98 -5.33 5.82
N TYR A 242 -7.04 -4.33 4.97
CA TYR A 242 -6.28 -4.28 3.72
C TYR A 242 -5.09 -3.33 3.84
N LEU A 243 -3.91 -3.87 3.57
CA LEU A 243 -2.66 -3.13 3.42
C LEU A 243 -2.27 -3.15 1.96
N ARG A 244 -2.13 -1.97 1.35
CA ARG A 244 -1.85 -1.76 -0.07
C ARG A 244 -0.39 -1.31 -0.26
N PRO A 245 0.53 -2.21 -0.62
CA PRO A 245 1.91 -1.81 -0.92
C PRO A 245 1.94 -0.76 -2.04
N ARG A 246 2.64 0.35 -1.83
CA ARG A 246 2.79 1.41 -2.83
C ARG A 246 3.95 1.07 -3.77
N THR A 247 3.69 0.20 -4.72
CA THR A 247 4.69 -0.34 -5.64
C THR A 247 4.44 0.04 -7.10
N ILE A 248 3.28 0.64 -7.42
CA ILE A 248 2.85 0.89 -8.79
C ILE A 248 3.21 2.30 -9.24
N CYS A 249 3.94 2.42 -10.33
CA CYS A 249 4.28 3.68 -10.97
C CYS A 249 3.47 3.84 -12.27
N ALA A 250 2.72 4.93 -12.39
CA ALA A 250 1.93 5.25 -13.58
C ALA A 250 2.65 6.27 -14.45
N GLY A 251 2.94 5.93 -15.70
CA GLY A 251 3.44 6.88 -16.68
C GLY A 251 2.29 7.49 -17.48
N ILE A 252 2.24 8.81 -17.56
CA ILE A 252 1.16 9.55 -18.23
C ILE A 252 1.70 10.40 -19.38
N GLY A 253 1.08 10.24 -20.55
CA GLY A 253 1.20 11.18 -21.66
C GLY A 253 -0.18 11.71 -22.05
N CYS A 254 -0.32 13.01 -22.32
CA CYS A 254 -1.57 13.60 -22.75
C CYS A 254 -1.36 14.71 -23.78
N LYS A 255 -2.44 15.12 -24.49
CA LYS A 255 -2.45 16.36 -25.28
C LYS A 255 -2.29 17.56 -24.35
N ARG A 256 -1.80 18.69 -24.90
CA ARG A 256 -1.69 19.95 -24.14
C ARG A 256 -3.06 20.43 -23.66
N ASN A 257 -3.07 21.04 -22.48
CA ASN A 257 -4.26 21.59 -21.82
C ASN A 257 -5.38 20.55 -21.60
N MET A 258 -5.00 19.30 -21.34
CA MET A 258 -5.97 18.27 -20.97
C MET A 258 -6.46 18.54 -19.52
N GLU A 259 -7.78 18.49 -19.33
CA GLU A 259 -8.40 18.62 -18.01
C GLU A 259 -8.03 17.46 -17.09
N GLN A 260 -8.11 17.66 -15.77
CA GLN A 260 -7.79 16.66 -14.76
C GLN A 260 -8.71 15.44 -14.83
N GLN A 261 -10.03 15.64 -14.89
CA GLN A 261 -11.02 14.57 -14.80
C GLN A 261 -10.80 13.46 -15.84
N PRO A 262 -10.63 13.75 -17.15
CA PRO A 262 -10.36 12.69 -18.14
C PRO A 262 -9.06 11.91 -17.87
N ILE A 263 -8.02 12.57 -17.35
CA ILE A 263 -6.74 11.90 -17.03
C ILE A 263 -6.93 10.96 -15.84
N GLU A 264 -7.60 11.42 -14.80
CA GLU A 264 -7.87 10.64 -13.60
C GLU A 264 -8.77 9.43 -13.91
N GLU A 265 -9.85 9.61 -14.67
CA GLU A 265 -10.71 8.53 -15.12
C GLU A 265 -9.94 7.48 -15.94
N ALA A 266 -9.11 7.92 -16.89
CA ALA A 266 -8.27 7.02 -17.68
C ALA A 266 -7.29 6.22 -16.81
N LEU A 267 -6.67 6.86 -15.81
CA LEU A 267 -5.77 6.20 -14.87
C LEU A 267 -6.51 5.19 -14.00
N LEU A 268 -7.62 5.58 -13.40
CA LEU A 268 -8.43 4.69 -12.54
C LEU A 268 -8.99 3.51 -13.33
N GLN A 269 -9.42 3.73 -14.58
CA GLN A 269 -9.85 2.66 -15.47
C GLN A 269 -8.71 1.69 -15.78
N THR A 270 -7.51 2.21 -16.10
CA THR A 270 -6.34 1.36 -16.38
C THR A 270 -5.94 0.52 -15.15
N LEU A 271 -5.94 1.12 -13.96
CA LEU A 271 -5.67 0.41 -12.71
C LEU A 271 -6.71 -0.70 -12.48
N LYS A 272 -7.98 -0.40 -12.69
CA LYS A 272 -9.08 -1.36 -12.55
C LYS A 272 -8.96 -2.53 -13.53
N GLU A 273 -8.58 -2.27 -14.78
CA GLU A 273 -8.38 -3.32 -15.81
C GLU A 273 -7.23 -4.26 -15.42
N GLU A 274 -6.18 -3.75 -14.76
CA GLU A 274 -5.07 -4.54 -14.23
C GLU A 274 -5.35 -5.11 -12.82
N GLY A 275 -6.54 -4.90 -12.26
CA GLY A 275 -6.91 -5.37 -10.93
C GLY A 275 -6.12 -4.71 -9.79
N ILE A 276 -5.65 -3.48 -9.98
CA ILE A 276 -4.82 -2.73 -9.03
C ILE A 276 -5.67 -1.70 -8.29
N HIS A 277 -5.54 -1.67 -6.96
CA HIS A 277 -6.20 -0.66 -6.15
C HIS A 277 -5.48 0.70 -6.25
N PRO A 278 -6.18 1.84 -6.38
CA PRO A 278 -5.54 3.15 -6.50
C PRO A 278 -4.57 3.51 -5.36
N LEU A 279 -4.82 3.02 -4.15
CA LEU A 279 -3.92 3.21 -3.00
C LEU A 279 -2.55 2.54 -3.16
N SER A 280 -2.40 1.63 -4.13
CA SER A 280 -1.11 1.00 -4.46
C SER A 280 -0.25 1.83 -5.42
N LEU A 281 -0.76 2.99 -5.88
CA LEU A 281 0.04 3.95 -6.63
C LEU A 281 1.14 4.52 -5.75
N LYS A 282 2.39 4.43 -6.23
CA LYS A 282 3.57 5.05 -5.63
C LYS A 282 3.82 6.44 -6.18
N CYS A 283 3.64 6.63 -7.47
CA CYS A 283 3.83 7.92 -8.14
C CYS A 283 3.16 7.95 -9.52
N ILE A 284 2.94 9.17 -10.00
CA ILE A 284 2.70 9.46 -11.41
C ILE A 284 4.00 9.97 -12.01
N ALA A 285 4.33 9.58 -13.25
CA ALA A 285 5.55 9.96 -13.94
C ALA A 285 5.26 10.50 -15.35
N THR A 286 5.97 11.56 -15.75
CA THR A 286 5.88 12.14 -17.08
C THR A 286 7.22 12.78 -17.49
N ILE A 287 7.31 13.34 -18.69
CA ILE A 287 8.51 14.02 -19.23
C ILE A 287 8.51 15.52 -18.88
N PRO A 288 9.67 16.21 -18.96
CA PRO A 288 9.76 17.66 -18.70
C PRO A 288 8.79 18.51 -19.52
N LEU A 289 8.55 18.15 -20.79
CA LEU A 289 7.59 18.84 -21.68
C LEU A 289 6.15 18.85 -21.14
N LYS A 290 5.84 17.98 -20.17
CA LYS A 290 4.50 17.79 -19.57
C LYS A 290 4.48 18.10 -18.05
N SER A 291 5.56 18.65 -17.52
CA SER A 291 5.70 18.93 -16.10
C SER A 291 4.75 20.04 -15.60
N ASP A 292 4.31 20.92 -16.51
CA ASP A 292 3.42 22.06 -16.28
C ASP A 292 1.95 21.78 -16.66
N GLU A 293 1.60 20.56 -17.04
CA GLU A 293 0.22 20.20 -17.42
C GLU A 293 -0.71 20.15 -16.20
N PRO A 294 -1.67 21.09 -16.09
CA PRO A 294 -2.53 21.20 -14.90
C PRO A 294 -3.31 19.92 -14.60
N GLY A 295 -3.74 19.19 -15.66
CA GLY A 295 -4.50 17.95 -15.49
C GLY A 295 -3.66 16.83 -14.89
N ILE A 296 -2.37 16.70 -15.24
CA ILE A 296 -1.48 15.70 -14.62
C ILE A 296 -1.17 16.09 -13.17
N ILE A 297 -0.86 17.36 -12.93
CA ILE A 297 -0.57 17.89 -11.58
C ILE A 297 -1.79 17.68 -10.68
N GLY A 298 -2.99 18.07 -11.17
CA GLY A 298 -4.23 17.90 -10.42
C GLY A 298 -4.55 16.44 -10.11
N THR A 299 -4.35 15.52 -11.06
CA THR A 299 -4.53 14.08 -10.83
C THR A 299 -3.58 13.55 -9.76
N ALA A 300 -2.29 13.94 -9.81
CA ALA A 300 -1.32 13.53 -8.80
C ALA A 300 -1.69 14.04 -7.39
N ALA A 301 -2.09 15.32 -7.31
CA ALA A 301 -2.53 15.92 -6.06
C ALA A 301 -3.80 15.26 -5.50
N ASN A 302 -4.82 15.01 -6.36
CA ASN A 302 -6.08 14.39 -5.93
C ASN A 302 -5.89 12.95 -5.44
N LEU A 303 -5.01 12.18 -6.07
CA LEU A 303 -4.66 10.81 -5.65
C LEU A 303 -3.61 10.78 -4.53
N ASN A 304 -3.15 11.93 -4.07
CA ASN A 304 -2.14 12.08 -3.03
C ASN A 304 -0.86 11.26 -3.30
N VAL A 305 -0.35 11.36 -4.54
CA VAL A 305 0.88 10.71 -4.97
C VAL A 305 1.85 11.72 -5.58
N PRO A 306 3.18 11.54 -5.43
CA PRO A 306 4.15 12.45 -6.02
C PRO A 306 4.15 12.37 -7.55
N LEU A 307 4.33 13.52 -8.20
CA LEU A 307 4.60 13.63 -9.63
C LEU A 307 6.12 13.60 -9.86
N LYS A 308 6.61 12.58 -10.58
CA LYS A 308 8.01 12.42 -10.96
C LYS A 308 8.24 12.89 -12.39
N ILE A 309 9.17 13.81 -12.60
CA ILE A 309 9.58 14.26 -13.94
C ILE A 309 10.80 13.45 -14.36
N ILE A 310 10.67 12.67 -15.42
CA ILE A 310 11.70 11.80 -15.94
C ILE A 310 12.49 12.55 -17.02
N PRO A 311 13.79 12.82 -16.84
CA PRO A 311 14.61 13.49 -17.85
C PRO A 311 14.63 12.72 -19.18
N THR A 312 14.52 13.45 -20.30
CA THR A 312 14.45 12.88 -21.65
C THR A 312 15.70 12.04 -21.96
N GLU A 313 16.87 12.47 -21.50
CA GLU A 313 18.15 11.78 -21.71
C GLU A 313 18.19 10.39 -21.03
N LYS A 314 17.39 10.17 -19.98
CA LYS A 314 17.26 8.83 -19.36
C LYS A 314 16.39 7.91 -20.21
N ILE A 315 15.39 8.46 -20.90
CA ILE A 315 14.52 7.71 -21.80
C ILE A 315 15.27 7.33 -23.08
N GLU A 316 16.05 8.25 -23.66
CA GLU A 316 16.87 8.02 -24.85
C GLU A 316 17.91 6.91 -24.67
N LYS A 317 18.39 6.72 -23.44
CA LYS A 317 19.35 5.65 -23.08
C LYS A 317 18.70 4.29 -22.87
N LEU A 318 17.35 4.18 -22.94
CA LEU A 318 16.68 2.89 -22.86
C LEU A 318 16.73 2.15 -24.19
N ASP A 319 17.11 0.89 -24.15
CA ASP A 319 16.92 -0.02 -25.29
C ASP A 319 15.44 -0.47 -25.32
N ILE A 320 14.62 0.35 -25.97
CA ILE A 320 13.18 0.14 -26.08
C ILE A 320 12.85 -1.15 -26.83
N SER A 321 13.73 -1.56 -27.77
CA SER A 321 13.51 -2.78 -28.56
C SER A 321 13.61 -4.05 -27.73
N GLN A 322 14.51 -4.09 -26.76
CA GLN A 322 14.66 -5.22 -25.83
C GLN A 322 13.52 -5.30 -24.80
N LEU A 323 12.84 -4.18 -24.53
CA LEU A 323 11.76 -4.10 -23.56
C LEU A 323 10.38 -4.47 -24.16
N GLY A 324 10.28 -4.68 -25.48
CA GLY A 324 9.02 -4.95 -26.15
C GLY A 324 8.00 -3.79 -26.09
N ILE A 325 8.49 -2.57 -25.86
CA ILE A 325 7.66 -1.38 -25.71
C ILE A 325 7.13 -0.91 -27.05
N ALA A 326 5.83 -0.66 -27.16
CA ALA A 326 5.22 -0.13 -28.37
C ALA A 326 5.70 1.30 -28.66
N THR A 327 6.29 1.49 -29.84
CA THR A 327 6.83 2.77 -30.29
C THR A 327 5.80 3.59 -31.07
N SER A 328 6.00 4.91 -31.16
CA SER A 328 5.16 5.82 -31.96
C SER A 328 6.02 6.92 -32.57
N GLU A 329 6.18 6.89 -33.90
CA GLU A 329 6.91 7.91 -34.65
C GLU A 329 6.28 9.30 -34.48
N PHE A 330 4.96 9.39 -34.39
CA PHE A 330 4.26 10.65 -34.12
C PHE A 330 4.65 11.23 -32.74
N VAL A 331 4.73 10.39 -31.71
CA VAL A 331 5.19 10.85 -30.38
C VAL A 331 6.66 11.26 -30.43
N ALA A 332 7.48 10.53 -31.15
CA ALA A 332 8.91 10.86 -31.33
C ALA A 332 9.11 12.23 -31.99
N SER A 333 8.32 12.56 -33.03
CA SER A 333 8.41 13.86 -33.69
C SER A 333 8.02 15.06 -32.80
N GLN A 334 7.19 14.84 -31.78
CA GLN A 334 6.70 15.89 -30.88
C GLN A 334 7.50 15.99 -29.56
N THR A 335 8.08 14.89 -29.10
CA THR A 335 8.69 14.79 -27.77
C THR A 335 10.15 14.37 -27.78
N GLY A 336 10.69 13.99 -28.94
CA GLY A 336 12.03 13.42 -29.09
C GLY A 336 12.14 11.95 -28.63
N VAL A 337 11.07 11.34 -28.13
CA VAL A 337 11.10 9.97 -27.59
C VAL A 337 9.96 9.09 -28.14
N LEU A 338 10.26 7.82 -28.40
CA LEU A 338 9.36 6.87 -29.07
C LEU A 338 8.17 6.41 -28.21
N SER A 339 8.30 6.40 -26.90
CA SER A 339 7.22 6.04 -25.95
C SER A 339 7.38 6.78 -24.63
N VAL A 340 6.51 7.74 -24.37
CA VAL A 340 6.57 8.56 -23.15
C VAL A 340 6.02 7.81 -21.92
N SER A 341 4.78 7.34 -22.00
CA SER A 341 4.10 6.78 -20.82
C SER A 341 4.81 5.54 -20.28
N THR A 342 5.14 4.56 -21.13
CA THR A 342 5.77 3.31 -20.71
C THR A 342 7.18 3.53 -20.21
N ALA A 343 7.99 4.33 -20.94
CA ALA A 343 9.35 4.65 -20.50
C ALA A 343 9.36 5.38 -19.14
N CYS A 344 8.40 6.31 -18.91
CA CYS A 344 8.28 7.03 -17.65
C CYS A 344 7.88 6.10 -16.51
N SER A 345 6.88 5.21 -16.67
CA SER A 345 6.49 4.26 -15.63
C SER A 345 7.63 3.30 -15.29
N TYR A 346 8.32 2.76 -16.31
CA TYR A 346 9.43 1.84 -16.17
C TYR A 346 10.61 2.46 -15.41
N LEU A 347 11.03 3.68 -15.79
CA LEU A 347 12.11 4.38 -15.10
C LEU A 347 11.72 4.80 -13.68
N ALA A 348 10.47 5.23 -13.48
CA ALA A 348 9.95 5.63 -12.16
C ALA A 348 9.88 4.44 -11.20
N SER A 349 9.64 3.22 -11.70
CA SER A 349 9.62 1.97 -10.93
C SER A 349 11.02 1.39 -10.63
N GLY A 350 12.09 2.09 -11.01
CA GLY A 350 13.45 1.56 -10.87
C GLY A 350 13.77 0.44 -11.85
N LYS A 351 13.18 0.47 -13.05
CA LYS A 351 13.29 -0.57 -14.08
C LYS A 351 12.70 -1.92 -13.63
N GLY A 352 11.54 -1.86 -13.01
CA GLY A 352 10.82 -3.03 -12.55
C GLY A 352 9.99 -3.68 -13.67
N GLU A 353 8.92 -4.37 -13.29
CA GLU A 353 8.05 -5.09 -14.22
C GLU A 353 7.06 -4.14 -14.90
N ILE A 354 6.92 -4.23 -16.23
CA ILE A 354 5.87 -3.50 -16.98
C ILE A 354 4.59 -4.33 -16.90
N LEU A 355 3.58 -3.84 -16.19
CA LEU A 355 2.29 -4.50 -16.03
C LEU A 355 1.34 -4.17 -17.19
N ARG A 356 1.35 -2.91 -17.62
CA ARG A 356 0.57 -2.43 -18.77
C ARG A 356 1.46 -1.54 -19.62
N ASP A 357 1.70 -1.92 -20.85
CA ASP A 357 2.49 -1.10 -21.76
C ASP A 357 1.61 0.08 -22.15
N LYS A 358 0.84 0.30 -22.97
CA LYS A 358 0.23 1.53 -23.45
C LYS A 358 -1.29 1.44 -23.56
N ALA A 359 -2.01 1.78 -22.50
CA ALA A 359 -3.44 2.02 -22.59
C ALA A 359 -3.70 3.36 -23.27
N LYS A 360 -4.52 3.38 -24.32
CA LYS A 360 -4.83 4.56 -25.13
C LYS A 360 -6.26 5.01 -24.91
N TYR A 361 -6.43 6.26 -24.54
CA TYR A 361 -7.70 6.96 -24.42
C TYR A 361 -7.70 8.18 -25.37
N LYS A 362 -8.82 8.90 -25.48
CA LYS A 362 -8.92 10.07 -26.36
C LYS A 362 -7.91 11.17 -25.94
N GLY A 363 -6.72 11.16 -26.55
CA GLY A 363 -5.66 12.13 -26.28
C GLY A 363 -4.85 11.87 -25.00
N ILE A 364 -5.00 10.71 -24.36
CA ILE A 364 -4.28 10.32 -23.16
C ILE A 364 -3.67 8.93 -23.37
N THR A 365 -2.50 8.70 -22.80
CA THR A 365 -1.84 7.39 -22.75
C THR A 365 -1.41 7.11 -21.31
N ILE A 366 -1.73 5.91 -20.82
CA ILE A 366 -1.36 5.44 -19.49
C ILE A 366 -0.52 4.17 -19.65
N ALA A 367 0.53 4.05 -18.85
CA ALA A 367 1.29 2.82 -18.69
C ALA A 367 1.54 2.56 -17.21
N LEU A 368 1.61 1.31 -16.81
CA LEU A 368 1.83 0.90 -15.43
C LEU A 368 3.05 0.00 -15.32
N SER A 369 3.89 0.27 -14.32
CA SER A 369 5.01 -0.59 -13.98
C SER A 369 5.07 -0.81 -12.47
N LYS A 370 5.43 -2.03 -12.07
CA LYS A 370 5.63 -2.39 -10.66
C LYS A 370 7.09 -2.15 -10.28
N GLU A 371 7.32 -1.64 -9.08
CA GLU A 371 8.66 -1.40 -8.55
C GLU A 371 9.49 -2.68 -8.52
N LYS A 372 10.77 -2.54 -8.82
CA LYS A 372 11.72 -3.65 -8.72
C LYS A 372 11.89 -4.04 -7.25
N SER A 373 11.52 -5.29 -6.92
CA SER A 373 11.66 -5.90 -5.59
C SER A 373 13.12 -6.14 -5.22
#